data_e180b08bd0b0e04c9f35837d4889547f
#
_entry.id   e180b08bd0b0e04c9f35837d4889547f
#
_cell.length_a   1.000
_cell.length_b   1.000
_cell.length_c   1.000
_cell.angle_alpha   90.00
_cell.angle_beta   90.00
_cell.angle_gamma   90.00
#
_symmetry.space_group_name_H-M   'P 1'
#
loop_
_entity.id
_entity.type
_entity.pdbx_description
1 polymer ?
#
loop_
_entity_poly.entity_id
_entity_poly.type
_entity_poly.pdbx_seq_one_letter_code
_entity_poly.pdbx_strand_id
1 'polypeptide(L)'
;MNDIVGIDLGTTNSLIGIMEAGFPILLADVNGERLTPSVVHFRADGDPLVGRAAARMRALNPASTIYSAKRFIGVRGDELRAEDAAVGYELVRASGQPVRVKAAGRVYLPE
;
A
#
# COMPACT_ATOMS: atom_id res chain seq x y z
N MET A 1 25.89 0.88 -17.94
CA MET A 1 25.89 1.51 -16.60
C MET A 1 24.74 0.95 -15.79
N ASN A 2 25.01 0.53 -14.58
CA ASN A 2 23.96 -0.01 -13.71
C ASN A 2 23.44 1.09 -12.79
N ASP A 3 22.16 1.38 -12.92
CA ASP A 3 21.51 2.33 -12.02
C ASP A 3 21.05 1.62 -10.76
N ILE A 4 21.29 2.26 -9.63
CA ILE A 4 20.79 1.80 -8.34
C ILE A 4 19.58 2.66 -7.99
N VAL A 5 18.46 2.00 -7.70
CA VAL A 5 17.20 2.64 -7.35
C VAL A 5 16.92 2.38 -5.88
N GLY A 6 16.60 3.44 -5.15
CA GLY A 6 16.15 3.35 -3.78
C GLY A 6 14.65 3.53 -3.69
N ILE A 7 13.99 2.70 -2.91
CA ILE A 7 12.56 2.80 -2.67
C ILE A 7 12.30 2.93 -1.18
N ASP A 8 11.56 3.96 -0.80
CA ASP A 8 11.03 4.12 0.55
C ASP A 8 9.55 3.75 0.51
N LEU A 9 9.22 2.55 0.99
CA LEU A 9 7.85 2.08 1.09
C LEU A 9 7.28 2.51 2.45
N GLY A 10 6.75 3.72 2.50
CA GLY A 10 6.17 4.25 3.73
C GLY A 10 4.74 3.73 3.97
N THR A 11 4.28 3.85 5.20
CA THR A 11 2.91 3.47 5.57
C THR A 11 1.87 4.29 4.83
N THR A 12 2.13 5.58 4.67
CA THR A 12 1.21 6.54 4.04
C THR A 12 1.61 6.87 2.61
N ASN A 13 2.90 7.12 2.37
CA ASN A 13 3.43 7.49 1.07
C ASN A 13 4.69 6.71 0.75
N SER A 14 4.92 6.50 -0.53
CA SER A 14 6.12 5.85 -1.03
C SER A 14 6.88 6.80 -1.95
N LEU A 15 8.20 6.60 -2.02
CA LEU A 15 9.10 7.40 -2.83
C LEU A 15 10.06 6.48 -3.57
N ILE A 16 10.49 6.92 -4.74
CA ILE A 16 11.55 6.25 -5.48
C ILE A 16 12.60 7.28 -5.88
N GLY A 17 13.87 6.92 -5.76
CA GLY A 17 14.96 7.82 -6.08
C GLY A 17 16.14 7.13 -6.69
N ILE A 18 17.02 7.93 -7.28
CA ILE A 18 18.28 7.49 -7.86
C ILE A 18 19.40 8.42 -7.39
N MET A 19 20.63 7.96 -7.54
CA MET A 19 21.80 8.81 -7.36
C MET A 19 22.22 9.35 -8.72
N GLU A 20 22.36 10.65 -8.82
CA GLU A 20 22.81 11.32 -10.03
C GLU A 20 23.89 12.33 -9.68
N ALA A 21 25.06 12.18 -10.28
CA ALA A 21 26.23 13.04 -10.04
C ALA A 21 26.55 13.23 -8.54
N GLY A 22 26.37 12.15 -7.74
CA GLY A 22 26.64 12.19 -6.31
C GLY A 22 25.51 12.73 -5.44
N PHE A 23 24.36 13.07 -6.03
CA PHE A 23 23.20 13.59 -5.31
C PHE A 23 22.01 12.68 -5.44
N PRO A 24 21.23 12.49 -4.34
CA PRO A 24 19.97 11.78 -4.42
C PRO A 24 18.91 12.61 -5.14
N ILE A 25 18.22 12.01 -6.09
CA ILE A 25 17.14 12.66 -6.84
C ILE A 25 15.89 11.79 -6.73
N LEU A 26 14.80 12.40 -6.26
CA LEU A 26 13.51 11.75 -6.26
C LEU A 26 12.91 11.78 -7.66
N LEU A 27 12.44 10.63 -8.12
CA LEU A 27 11.79 10.53 -9.42
C LEU A 27 10.34 10.96 -9.32
N ALA A 28 9.89 11.69 -10.33
CA ALA A 28 8.51 12.10 -10.46
C ALA A 28 7.77 11.16 -11.41
N ASP A 29 6.46 11.00 -11.18
CA ASP A 29 5.59 10.27 -12.10
C ASP A 29 5.23 11.13 -13.32
N VAL A 30 4.35 10.62 -14.18
CA VAL A 30 3.93 11.33 -15.40
C VAL A 30 3.22 12.65 -15.12
N ASN A 31 2.72 12.84 -13.90
CA ASN A 31 2.03 14.06 -13.46
C ASN A 31 2.93 15.01 -12.68
N GLY A 32 4.23 14.71 -12.56
CA GLY A 32 5.19 15.52 -11.83
C GLY A 32 5.18 15.28 -10.33
N GLU A 33 4.46 14.27 -9.84
CA GLU A 33 4.37 13.96 -8.43
C GLU A 33 5.50 13.03 -7.99
N ARG A 34 6.16 13.37 -6.88
CA ARG A 34 7.26 12.58 -6.30
C ARG A 34 6.79 11.66 -5.17
N LEU A 35 5.73 12.06 -4.45
CA LEU A 35 5.11 11.23 -3.44
C LEU A 35 4.01 10.39 -4.08
N THR A 36 4.08 9.07 -3.85
CA THR A 36 3.03 8.15 -4.29
C THR A 36 2.29 7.65 -3.07
N PRO A 37 1.00 7.93 -2.92
CA PRO A 37 0.24 7.36 -1.81
C PRO A 37 0.37 5.84 -1.79
N SER A 38 0.64 5.28 -0.62
CA SER A 38 0.76 3.82 -0.43
C SER A 38 -0.63 3.20 -0.37
N VAL A 39 -1.36 3.26 -1.48
CA VAL A 39 -2.75 2.83 -1.60
C VAL A 39 -2.90 2.00 -2.87
N VAL A 40 -3.62 0.89 -2.76
CA VAL A 40 -3.95 0.03 -3.88
C VAL A 40 -5.46 -0.19 -3.90
N HIS A 41 -6.09 0.03 -5.03
CA HIS A 41 -7.50 -0.26 -5.23
C HIS A 41 -7.65 -1.44 -6.18
N PHE A 42 -8.28 -2.51 -5.71
CA PHE A 42 -8.52 -3.71 -6.50
C PHE A 42 -9.85 -3.57 -7.23
N ARG A 43 -9.79 -3.58 -8.56
CA ARG A 43 -10.98 -3.54 -9.39
C ARG A 43 -11.54 -4.95 -9.59
N ALA A 44 -12.83 -5.05 -9.84
CA ALA A 44 -13.49 -6.33 -10.11
C ALA A 44 -12.91 -7.00 -11.37
N ASP A 45 -12.58 -6.21 -12.37
CA ASP A 45 -11.90 -6.66 -13.58
C ASP A 45 -10.81 -5.65 -13.94
N GLY A 46 -9.74 -6.14 -14.55
CA GLY A 46 -8.61 -5.32 -14.94
C GLY A 46 -7.56 -5.17 -13.84
N ASP A 47 -6.54 -4.41 -14.15
CA ASP A 47 -5.40 -4.20 -13.27
C ASP A 47 -5.76 -3.31 -12.08
N PRO A 48 -5.12 -3.52 -10.91
CA PRO A 48 -5.35 -2.64 -9.77
C PRO A 48 -4.85 -1.22 -10.06
N LEU A 49 -5.50 -0.24 -9.42
CA LEU A 49 -5.00 1.12 -9.39
C LEU A 49 -4.03 1.27 -8.23
N VAL A 50 -3.00 2.08 -8.41
CA VAL A 50 -1.99 2.33 -7.38
C VAL A 50 -1.77 3.82 -7.24
N GLY A 51 -1.50 4.26 -6.02
CA GLY A 51 -1.14 5.64 -5.74
C GLY A 51 -2.35 6.56 -5.69
N ARG A 52 -2.21 7.73 -6.30
CA ARG A 52 -3.23 8.78 -6.21
C ARG A 52 -4.58 8.37 -6.78
N ALA A 53 -4.58 7.65 -7.89
CA ALA A 53 -5.81 7.13 -8.49
C ALA A 53 -6.53 6.17 -7.53
N ALA A 54 -5.76 5.32 -6.84
CA ALA A 54 -6.31 4.42 -5.83
C ALA A 54 -6.83 5.18 -4.61
N ALA A 55 -6.11 6.20 -4.16
CA ALA A 55 -6.50 6.99 -3.01
C ALA A 55 -7.87 7.66 -3.22
N ARG A 56 -8.16 8.09 -4.44
CA ARG A 56 -9.45 8.68 -4.79
C ARG A 56 -10.61 7.69 -4.66
N MET A 57 -10.34 6.41 -4.80
CA MET A 57 -11.36 5.37 -4.70
C MET A 57 -11.73 5.02 -3.25
N ARG A 58 -10.95 5.50 -2.28
CA ARG A 58 -11.17 5.17 -0.87
C ARG A 58 -12.55 5.61 -0.38
N ALA A 59 -13.00 6.78 -0.77
CA ALA A 59 -14.33 7.29 -0.37
C ALA A 59 -15.47 6.62 -1.13
N LEU A 60 -15.19 6.20 -2.38
CA LEU A 60 -16.21 5.59 -3.26
C LEU A 60 -16.36 4.10 -3.02
N ASN A 61 -15.25 3.39 -2.79
CA ASN A 61 -15.25 1.94 -2.62
C ASN A 61 -14.19 1.53 -1.59
N PRO A 62 -14.46 1.80 -0.30
CA PRO A 62 -13.49 1.50 0.76
C PRO A 62 -13.20 0.02 0.91
N ALA A 63 -14.16 -0.86 0.59
CA ALA A 63 -13.99 -2.31 0.76
C ALA A 63 -12.91 -2.89 -0.16
N SER A 64 -12.59 -2.23 -1.26
CA SER A 64 -11.58 -2.67 -2.22
C SER A 64 -10.35 -1.77 -2.29
N THR A 65 -10.23 -0.83 -1.37
CA THR A 65 -9.13 0.15 -1.35
C THR A 65 -8.27 -0.07 -0.11
N ILE A 66 -7.07 -0.56 -0.32
CA ILE A 66 -6.15 -0.93 0.75
C ILE A 66 -5.14 0.19 0.98
N TYR A 67 -5.06 0.68 2.21
CA TYR A 67 -4.13 1.71 2.66
C TYR A 67 -3.59 1.31 4.03
N SER A 68 -2.47 1.90 4.43
CA SER A 68 -1.82 1.61 5.72
C SER A 68 -1.52 0.13 5.95
N ALA A 69 -1.34 -0.64 4.87
CA ALA A 69 -1.13 -2.08 4.94
C ALA A 69 0.16 -2.44 5.70
N LYS A 70 1.14 -1.54 5.69
CA LYS A 70 2.41 -1.75 6.39
C LYS A 70 2.23 -1.97 7.89
N ARG A 71 1.15 -1.47 8.48
CA ARG A 71 0.82 -1.68 9.90
C ARG A 71 0.53 -3.13 10.23
N PHE A 72 0.18 -3.95 9.24
CA PHE A 72 -0.18 -5.35 9.45
C PHE A 72 0.95 -6.31 9.11
N ILE A 73 2.04 -5.84 8.53
CA ILE A 73 3.19 -6.68 8.19
C ILE A 73 3.80 -7.22 9.47
N GLY A 74 3.92 -8.54 9.56
CA GLY A 74 4.50 -9.20 10.73
C GLY A 74 3.57 -9.30 11.95
N VAL A 75 2.31 -8.88 11.81
CA VAL A 75 1.33 -8.91 12.91
C VAL A 75 0.42 -10.13 12.75
N ARG A 76 0.17 -10.83 13.85
CA ARG A 76 -0.77 -11.95 13.90
C ARG A 76 -2.16 -11.47 14.30
N GLY A 77 -3.17 -12.24 13.93
CA GLY A 77 -4.56 -11.87 14.17
C GLY A 77 -4.90 -11.60 15.64
N ASP A 78 -4.28 -12.34 16.55
CA ASP A 78 -4.48 -12.18 18.01
C ASP A 78 -3.68 -11.01 18.58
N GLU A 79 -2.69 -10.49 17.85
CA GLU A 79 -1.85 -9.36 18.29
C GLU A 79 -2.38 -8.01 17.81
N LEU A 80 -3.34 -8.00 16.90
CA LEU A 80 -3.84 -6.77 16.27
C LEU A 80 -4.63 -5.93 17.26
N ARG A 81 -4.23 -4.66 17.41
CA ARG A 81 -4.93 -3.72 18.28
C ARG A 81 -6.16 -3.14 17.60
N ALA A 82 -7.18 -2.79 18.37
CA ALA A 82 -8.44 -2.28 17.85
C ALA A 82 -8.25 -1.02 16.99
N GLU A 83 -7.35 -0.13 17.41
CA GLU A 83 -7.07 1.10 16.69
C GLU A 83 -6.43 0.86 15.32
N ASP A 84 -5.63 -0.20 15.19
CA ASP A 84 -5.03 -0.56 13.92
C ASP A 84 -6.00 -1.32 13.00
N ALA A 85 -7.03 -1.94 13.60
CA ALA A 85 -8.06 -2.65 12.87
C ALA A 85 -9.15 -1.73 12.31
N ALA A 86 -9.12 -0.45 12.65
CA ALA A 86 -10.12 0.53 12.22
C ALA A 86 -9.84 1.01 10.80
N VAL A 87 -10.01 0.10 9.83
CA VAL A 87 -9.83 0.37 8.41
C VAL A 87 -11.13 0.10 7.65
N GLY A 88 -11.26 0.69 6.46
CA GLY A 88 -12.47 0.56 5.66
C GLY A 88 -12.58 -0.75 4.87
N TYR A 89 -11.55 -1.57 4.87
CA TYR A 89 -11.54 -2.87 4.19
C TYR A 89 -11.53 -4.01 5.21
N GLU A 90 -11.85 -5.22 4.74
CA GLU A 90 -11.95 -6.38 5.61
C GLU A 90 -10.57 -6.97 5.92
N LEU A 91 -10.37 -7.31 7.19
CA LEU A 91 -9.17 -8.02 7.65
C LEU A 91 -9.51 -9.46 8.00
N VAL A 92 -8.63 -10.39 7.64
CA VAL A 92 -8.73 -11.78 8.06
C VAL A 92 -7.81 -11.96 9.27
N ARG A 93 -8.40 -12.27 10.42
CA ARG A 93 -7.73 -12.28 11.72
C ARG A 93 -7.89 -13.63 12.40
N ALA A 94 -7.01 -14.55 12.08
CA ALA A 94 -6.99 -15.86 12.77
C ALA A 94 -5.86 -15.86 13.80
N SER A 95 -6.14 -16.40 14.99
CA SER A 95 -5.15 -16.49 16.07
C SER A 95 -3.95 -17.31 15.61
N GLY A 96 -2.74 -16.80 15.88
CA GLY A 96 -1.50 -17.47 15.49
C GLY A 96 -1.16 -17.38 14.02
N GLN A 97 -2.02 -16.75 13.20
CA GLN A 97 -1.81 -16.58 11.76
C GLN A 97 -1.53 -15.13 11.42
N PRO A 98 -0.75 -14.87 10.35
CA PRO A 98 -0.54 -13.50 9.90
C PRO A 98 -1.87 -12.83 9.55
N VAL A 99 -2.01 -11.55 9.88
CA VAL A 99 -3.16 -10.76 9.43
C VAL A 99 -3.12 -10.67 7.91
N ARG A 100 -4.28 -10.87 7.28
CA ARG A 100 -4.44 -10.74 5.84
C ARG A 100 -5.53 -9.73 5.52
N VAL A 101 -5.49 -9.19 4.31
CA VAL A 101 -6.49 -8.25 3.83
C VAL A 101 -7.35 -8.93 2.78
N LYS A 102 -8.65 -8.59 2.76
CA LYS A 102 -9.57 -9.12 1.77
C LYS A 102 -10.08 -7.98 0.90
N ALA A 103 -9.96 -8.15 -0.40
CA ALA A 103 -10.41 -7.16 -1.37
C ALA A 103 -10.81 -7.85 -2.67
N ALA A 104 -11.89 -7.41 -3.30
CA ALA A 104 -12.39 -7.93 -4.57
C ALA A 104 -12.54 -9.46 -4.57
N GLY A 105 -13.00 -10.04 -3.46
CA GLY A 105 -13.23 -11.48 -3.33
C GLY A 105 -11.97 -12.32 -3.15
N ARG A 106 -10.81 -11.70 -2.97
CA ARG A 106 -9.53 -12.39 -2.77
C ARG A 106 -8.88 -11.98 -1.45
N VAL A 107 -8.02 -12.86 -0.95
CA VAL A 107 -7.28 -12.64 0.30
C VAL A 107 -5.80 -12.46 -0.03
N TYR A 108 -5.19 -11.44 0.54
CA TYR A 108 -3.80 -11.07 0.29
C TYR A 108 -3.03 -10.95 1.60
N LEU A 109 -1.74 -11.27 1.56
CA LEU A 109 -0.82 -10.86 2.62
C LEU A 109 -0.55 -9.35 2.49
N PRO A 110 -0.25 -8.64 3.61
CA PRO A 110 0.05 -7.21 3.53
C PRO A 110 1.26 -6.87 2.65
N GLU A 111 2.22 -7.78 2.54
CA GLU A 111 3.37 -7.67 1.66
C GLU A 111 2.93 -7.78 0.19
#